data_3186b0c31365e10bb10966eadf6204cb
#
_entry.id   3186b0c31365e10bb10966eadf6204cb
#
_cell.length_a   1.000
_cell.length_b   1.000
_cell.length_c   1.000
_cell.angle_alpha   90.00
_cell.angle_beta   90.00
_cell.angle_gamma   90.00
#
_symmetry.space_group_name_H-M   'P 1'
#
loop_
_entity.id
_entity.type
_entity.pdbx_description
1 polymer ?
#
loop_
_entity_poly.entity_id
_entity_poly.type
_entity_poly.pdbx_seq_one_letter_code
_entity_poly.pdbx_strand_id
1 'polypeptide(L)'
;VKGLADRVTTSSRVKYPSVRKSYLEGKDAGDLRGKEEFVRVSWEKALDLAAEAIKKAQAKGGNQSLYNSCYSGWAHPGAFKPNALAGRFFNQIGGAVGTAGEYSNGAAGPTNPVIVGDMEVYSIQTAHEQIIKNTKVLVLWGADLYKTNRVGYSVPNHRCYDAYEEYKK
;
A
#
# COMPACT_ATOMS: atom_id res chain seq x y z
N VAL A 1 -19.72 -9.98 7.33
CA VAL A 1 -19.07 -10.85 6.31
C VAL A 1 -19.70 -10.69 4.94
N LYS A 2 -21.06 -10.65 4.83
CA LYS A 2 -21.74 -10.46 3.53
C LYS A 2 -21.28 -9.20 2.77
N GLY A 3 -21.10 -8.07 3.44
CA GLY A 3 -20.67 -6.82 2.80
C GLY A 3 -19.28 -6.86 2.16
N LEU A 4 -18.40 -7.81 2.52
CA LEU A 4 -17.10 -7.99 1.86
C LEU A 4 -17.24 -8.69 0.51
N ALA A 5 -18.10 -9.66 0.40
CA ALA A 5 -18.39 -10.33 -0.87
C ALA A 5 -19.07 -9.38 -1.87
N ASP A 6 -19.97 -8.54 -1.38
CA ASP A 6 -20.70 -7.57 -2.20
C ASP A 6 -19.77 -6.51 -2.83
N ARG A 7 -18.61 -6.21 -2.21
CA ARG A 7 -17.62 -5.27 -2.78
C ARG A 7 -17.10 -5.68 -4.16
N VAL A 8 -17.10 -6.96 -4.47
CA VAL A 8 -16.61 -7.44 -5.76
C VAL A 8 -17.67 -7.29 -6.86
N THR A 9 -18.94 -7.42 -6.50
CA THR A 9 -20.05 -7.51 -7.45
C THR A 9 -20.99 -6.31 -7.46
N THR A 10 -20.87 -5.40 -6.48
CA THR A 10 -21.75 -4.24 -6.38
C THR A 10 -21.77 -3.39 -7.64
N SER A 11 -22.94 -2.80 -7.95
CA SER A 11 -23.11 -1.91 -9.09
C SER A 11 -22.27 -0.61 -8.98
N SER A 12 -21.92 -0.18 -7.78
CA SER A 12 -21.07 0.98 -7.55
C SER A 12 -19.57 0.75 -7.82
N ARG A 13 -19.17 -0.51 -8.05
CA ARG A 13 -17.79 -0.82 -8.39
C ARG A 13 -17.47 -0.40 -9.82
N VAL A 14 -16.34 0.27 -10.02
CA VAL A 14 -15.79 0.54 -11.35
C VAL A 14 -15.36 -0.78 -11.98
N LYS A 15 -16.05 -1.20 -13.06
CA LYS A 15 -15.84 -2.50 -13.72
C LYS A 15 -15.01 -2.41 -15.00
N TYR A 16 -14.94 -1.23 -15.57
CA TYR A 16 -14.33 -0.98 -16.88
C TYR A 16 -13.49 0.30 -16.80
N PRO A 17 -12.43 0.39 -17.62
CA PRO A 17 -11.70 1.64 -17.74
C PRO A 17 -12.62 2.74 -18.27
N SER A 18 -12.48 3.90 -17.66
CA SER A 18 -13.25 5.09 -18.02
C SER A 18 -12.35 6.31 -17.99
N VAL A 19 -12.53 7.19 -18.95
CA VAL A 19 -11.74 8.40 -19.14
C VAL A 19 -12.65 9.62 -19.12
N ARG A 20 -12.19 10.71 -18.54
CA ARG A 20 -12.95 11.97 -18.53
C ARG A 20 -13.21 12.43 -19.97
N LYS A 21 -14.40 12.91 -20.23
CA LYS A 21 -14.85 13.33 -21.56
C LYS A 21 -13.93 14.40 -22.15
N SER A 22 -13.62 15.42 -21.37
CA SER A 22 -12.73 16.51 -21.81
C SER A 22 -11.34 16.02 -22.22
N TYR A 23 -10.82 15.01 -21.52
CA TYR A 23 -9.53 14.41 -21.88
C TYR A 23 -9.57 13.69 -23.22
N LEU A 24 -10.66 12.94 -23.50
CA LEU A 24 -10.85 12.28 -24.80
C LEU A 24 -11.01 13.28 -25.96
N GLU A 25 -11.57 14.44 -25.70
CA GLU A 25 -11.76 15.53 -26.66
C GLU A 25 -10.51 16.41 -26.83
N GLY A 26 -9.43 16.13 -26.09
CA GLY A 26 -8.21 16.93 -26.11
C GLY A 26 -8.36 18.32 -25.43
N LYS A 27 -9.40 18.48 -24.62
CA LYS A 27 -9.73 19.72 -23.91
C LYS A 27 -9.50 19.62 -22.40
N ASP A 28 -8.53 18.82 -21.98
CA ASP A 28 -8.30 18.56 -20.55
C ASP A 28 -7.88 19.83 -19.80
N ALA A 29 -8.87 20.55 -19.33
CA ALA A 29 -8.73 21.60 -18.34
C ALA A 29 -9.01 20.98 -16.96
N GLY A 30 -8.06 21.01 -16.06
CA GLY A 30 -8.19 20.37 -14.73
C GLY A 30 -9.36 20.84 -13.88
N ASP A 31 -9.98 21.96 -14.22
CA ASP A 31 -11.16 22.56 -13.59
C ASP A 31 -12.45 21.72 -13.70
N LEU A 32 -12.50 20.81 -14.67
CA LEU A 32 -13.63 19.90 -14.87
C LEU A 32 -13.52 18.60 -14.05
N ARG A 33 -12.48 18.41 -13.29
CA ARG A 33 -12.34 17.25 -12.41
C ARG A 33 -13.47 17.19 -11.38
N GLY A 34 -14.17 16.05 -11.33
CA GLY A 34 -15.33 15.85 -10.44
C GLY A 34 -16.63 16.48 -10.93
N LYS A 35 -16.64 17.18 -12.07
CA LYS A 35 -17.83 17.86 -12.61
C LYS A 35 -18.32 17.27 -13.92
N GLU A 36 -17.48 16.54 -14.63
CA GLU A 36 -17.78 15.93 -15.92
C GLU A 36 -17.99 14.43 -15.83
N GLU A 37 -18.63 13.88 -16.83
CA GLU A 37 -18.83 12.44 -16.96
C GLU A 37 -17.56 11.68 -17.32
N PHE A 38 -17.49 10.42 -16.90
CA PHE A 38 -16.51 9.45 -17.34
C PHE A 38 -17.09 8.62 -18.49
N VAL A 39 -16.38 8.56 -19.60
CA VAL A 39 -16.74 7.76 -20.77
C VAL A 39 -16.01 6.44 -20.71
N ARG A 40 -16.75 5.33 -20.81
CA ARG A 40 -16.17 3.99 -20.88
C ARG A 40 -15.36 3.84 -22.16
N VAL A 41 -14.15 3.26 -22.03
CA VAL A 41 -13.25 2.93 -23.14
C VAL A 41 -12.81 1.45 -23.05
N SER A 42 -12.21 0.93 -24.11
CA SER A 42 -11.56 -0.38 -24.07
C SER A 42 -10.28 -0.32 -23.22
N TRP A 43 -9.82 -1.48 -22.73
CA TRP A 43 -8.53 -1.58 -22.04
C TRP A 43 -7.37 -1.14 -22.93
N GLU A 44 -7.38 -1.52 -24.19
CA GLU A 44 -6.38 -1.11 -25.18
C GLU A 44 -6.30 0.42 -25.27
N LYS A 45 -7.44 1.07 -25.49
CA LYS A 45 -7.49 2.54 -25.53
C LYS A 45 -7.03 3.20 -24.24
N ALA A 46 -7.40 2.65 -23.09
CA ALA A 46 -6.98 3.18 -21.80
C ALA A 46 -5.46 3.08 -21.60
N LEU A 47 -4.86 1.95 -21.97
CA LEU A 47 -3.43 1.72 -21.87
C LEU A 47 -2.64 2.61 -22.82
N ASP A 48 -3.10 2.79 -24.06
CA ASP A 48 -2.50 3.72 -25.03
C ASP A 48 -2.48 5.14 -24.49
N LEU A 49 -3.62 5.64 -24.02
CA LEU A 49 -3.72 6.97 -23.45
C LEU A 49 -2.80 7.16 -22.22
N ALA A 50 -2.70 6.14 -21.36
CA ALA A 50 -1.81 6.18 -20.21
C ALA A 50 -0.33 6.21 -20.66
N ALA A 51 0.04 5.36 -21.62
CA ALA A 51 1.40 5.32 -22.16
C ALA A 51 1.79 6.65 -22.83
N GLU A 52 0.90 7.23 -23.64
CA GLU A 52 1.10 8.54 -24.24
C GLU A 52 1.29 9.64 -23.20
N ALA A 53 0.47 9.65 -22.15
CA ALA A 53 0.57 10.63 -21.07
C ALA A 53 1.92 10.53 -20.34
N ILE A 54 2.38 9.30 -20.05
CA ILE A 54 3.68 9.06 -19.41
C ILE A 54 4.82 9.54 -20.32
N LYS A 55 4.82 9.15 -21.59
CA LYS A 55 5.84 9.58 -22.56
C LYS A 55 5.89 11.11 -22.71
N LYS A 56 4.72 11.75 -22.75
CA LYS A 56 4.61 13.21 -22.81
C LYS A 56 5.18 13.88 -21.55
N ALA A 57 4.93 13.33 -20.39
CA ALA A 57 5.50 13.83 -19.15
C ALA A 57 7.03 13.67 -19.13
N GLN A 58 7.54 12.49 -19.51
CA GLN A 58 8.98 12.22 -19.62
C GLN A 58 9.67 13.17 -20.62
N ALA A 59 9.06 13.40 -21.79
CA ALA A 59 9.61 14.31 -22.80
C ALA A 59 9.69 15.75 -22.30
N LYS A 60 8.77 16.18 -21.43
CA LYS A 60 8.73 17.54 -20.87
C LYS A 60 9.71 17.76 -19.73
N GLY A 61 9.85 16.80 -18.81
CA GLY A 61 10.60 16.99 -17.58
C GLY A 61 11.39 15.77 -17.11
N GLY A 62 11.63 14.79 -18.00
CA GLY A 62 12.31 13.55 -17.62
C GLY A 62 11.51 12.72 -16.61
N ASN A 63 12.15 11.73 -16.05
CA ASN A 63 11.53 10.85 -15.05
C ASN A 63 11.20 11.55 -13.72
N GLN A 64 11.77 12.72 -13.48
CA GLN A 64 11.43 13.55 -12.33
C GLN A 64 10.01 14.11 -12.39
N SER A 65 9.38 14.11 -13.56
CA SER A 65 7.97 14.48 -13.72
C SER A 65 6.99 13.35 -13.42
N LEU A 66 7.48 12.14 -13.16
CA LEU A 66 6.69 10.99 -12.76
C LEU A 66 6.77 10.80 -11.24
N TYR A 67 5.62 10.65 -10.60
CA TYR A 67 5.54 10.42 -9.16
C TYR A 67 4.90 9.07 -8.87
N ASN A 68 5.65 8.19 -8.19
CA ASN A 68 5.14 6.92 -7.72
C ASN A 68 4.54 7.08 -6.32
N SER A 69 3.23 7.24 -6.25
CA SER A 69 2.48 7.34 -5.00
C SER A 69 1.88 6.01 -4.53
N CYS A 70 2.33 4.89 -5.08
CA CYS A 70 1.84 3.59 -4.68
C CYS A 70 2.33 3.25 -3.27
N TYR A 71 1.50 3.54 -2.30
CA TYR A 71 1.76 3.31 -0.88
C TYR A 71 1.24 1.94 -0.44
N SER A 72 1.91 1.38 0.56
CA SER A 72 1.58 0.08 1.13
C SER A 72 0.59 0.24 2.29
N GLY A 73 -0.26 -0.52 2.54
CA GLY A 73 -1.20 -0.80 3.61
C GLY A 73 -1.86 -2.13 3.31
N TRP A 74 -1.52 -2.64 2.17
CA TRP A 74 -2.02 -3.90 1.65
C TRP A 74 -0.97 -4.98 1.87
N ALA A 75 -1.16 -5.77 2.91
CA ALA A 75 -0.34 -6.95 3.15
C ALA A 75 -0.76 -8.07 2.19
N HIS A 76 -0.15 -8.11 1.03
CA HIS A 76 -0.34 -9.21 0.07
C HIS A 76 1.00 -9.88 -0.20
N PRO A 77 1.15 -11.19 0.00
CA PRO A 77 2.41 -11.89 -0.27
C PRO A 77 2.68 -12.00 -1.76
N GLY A 78 3.97 -11.98 -2.12
CA GLY A 78 4.45 -12.33 -3.43
C GLY A 78 4.29 -11.27 -4.52
N ALA A 79 4.19 -11.73 -5.76
CA ALA A 79 4.27 -10.93 -6.97
C ALA A 79 3.11 -9.92 -7.16
N PHE A 80 2.03 -10.06 -6.43
CA PHE A 80 0.86 -9.18 -6.53
C PHE A 80 0.84 -8.04 -5.53
N LYS A 81 1.92 -7.82 -4.80
CA LYS A 81 2.05 -6.68 -3.90
C LYS A 81 2.05 -5.36 -4.72
N PRO A 82 1.07 -4.46 -4.55
CA PRO A 82 0.91 -3.29 -5.42
C PRO A 82 2.14 -2.41 -5.53
N ASN A 83 2.82 -2.14 -4.42
CA ASN A 83 4.04 -1.33 -4.42
C ASN A 83 5.20 -2.02 -5.15
N ALA A 84 5.32 -3.35 -5.08
CA ALA A 84 6.33 -4.10 -5.82
C ALA A 84 6.05 -4.06 -7.33
N LEU A 85 4.79 -4.19 -7.75
CA LEU A 85 4.40 -4.07 -9.14
C LEU A 85 4.61 -2.66 -9.68
N ALA A 86 4.23 -1.64 -8.92
CA ALA A 86 4.47 -0.25 -9.29
C ALA A 86 5.97 0.05 -9.37
N GLY A 87 6.77 -0.38 -8.40
CA GLY A 87 8.22 -0.25 -8.43
C GLY A 87 8.83 -0.92 -9.65
N ARG A 88 8.41 -2.15 -9.96
CA ARG A 88 8.86 -2.86 -11.17
C ARG A 88 8.54 -2.08 -12.45
N PHE A 89 7.31 -1.58 -12.57
CA PHE A 89 6.89 -0.79 -13.72
C PHE A 89 7.75 0.47 -13.89
N PHE A 90 7.86 1.28 -12.83
CA PHE A 90 8.63 2.52 -12.90
C PHE A 90 10.12 2.28 -13.14
N ASN A 91 10.71 1.25 -12.57
CA ASN A 91 12.12 0.90 -12.82
C ASN A 91 12.38 0.55 -14.29
N GLN A 92 11.43 -0.11 -14.97
CA GLN A 92 11.56 -0.45 -16.39
C GLN A 92 11.51 0.75 -17.31
N ILE A 93 10.88 1.83 -16.90
CA ILE A 93 10.79 3.08 -17.68
C ILE A 93 11.79 4.15 -17.23
N GLY A 94 12.79 3.78 -16.42
CA GLY A 94 13.88 4.65 -16.00
C GLY A 94 13.70 5.30 -14.62
N GLY A 95 12.71 4.88 -13.85
CA GLY A 95 12.45 5.36 -12.50
C GLY A 95 11.35 6.42 -12.40
N ALA A 96 11.05 6.82 -11.18
CA ALA A 96 10.13 7.89 -10.83
C ALA A 96 10.50 8.47 -9.47
N VAL A 97 10.02 9.65 -9.16
CA VAL A 97 10.13 10.23 -7.82
C VAL A 97 9.22 9.44 -6.88
N GLY A 98 9.73 9.09 -5.72
CA GLY A 98 8.98 8.43 -4.66
C GLY A 98 8.72 9.34 -3.46
N THR A 99 8.09 8.77 -2.45
CA THR A 99 7.85 9.44 -1.16
C THR A 99 9.02 9.17 -0.22
N ALA A 100 9.50 10.19 0.47
CA ALA A 100 10.41 10.05 1.61
C ALA A 100 9.59 10.08 2.90
N GLY A 101 9.84 9.11 3.78
CA GLY A 101 9.05 8.94 5.00
C GLY A 101 7.67 8.36 4.77
N GLU A 102 6.86 8.33 5.81
CA GLU A 102 5.50 7.81 5.76
C GLU A 102 4.60 8.46 6.81
N TYR A 103 3.28 8.32 6.65
CA TYR A 103 2.32 8.92 7.58
C TYR A 103 2.19 8.14 8.90
N SER A 104 2.27 6.80 8.85
CA SER A 104 1.97 5.94 10.00
C SER A 104 3.04 5.99 11.08
N ASN A 105 4.31 6.07 10.70
CA ASN A 105 5.46 6.09 11.61
C ASN A 105 6.51 7.14 11.21
N GLY A 106 6.11 8.19 10.52
CA GLY A 106 6.99 9.24 10.05
C GLY A 106 7.78 9.96 11.16
N ALA A 107 7.23 10.01 12.37
CA ALA A 107 7.95 10.51 13.55
C ALA A 107 8.86 9.43 14.16
N ALA A 108 8.38 8.19 14.27
CA ALA A 108 9.15 7.08 14.84
C ALA A 108 10.39 6.74 14.00
N GLY A 109 10.29 6.85 12.67
CA GLY A 109 11.38 6.57 11.74
C GLY A 109 12.68 7.33 12.07
N PRO A 110 12.68 8.65 12.18
CA PRO A 110 13.88 9.41 12.54
C PRO A 110 14.20 9.39 14.04
N THR A 111 13.23 9.20 14.93
CA THR A 111 13.46 9.32 16.39
C THR A 111 13.90 8.03 17.04
N ASN A 112 13.34 6.87 16.65
CA ASN A 112 13.68 5.59 17.28
C ASN A 112 15.18 5.23 17.17
N PRO A 113 15.87 5.42 16.04
CA PRO A 113 17.31 5.17 15.97
C PRO A 113 18.12 6.03 16.95
N VAL A 114 17.66 7.25 17.24
CA VAL A 114 18.33 8.15 18.20
C VAL A 114 18.10 7.72 19.65
N ILE A 115 16.88 7.22 19.97
CA ILE A 115 16.51 6.90 21.34
C ILE A 115 16.91 5.46 21.72
N VAL A 116 16.66 4.50 20.84
CA VAL A 116 16.85 3.07 21.10
C VAL A 116 17.89 2.40 20.18
N GLY A 117 18.50 3.16 19.28
CA GLY A 117 19.59 2.69 18.41
C GLY A 117 19.14 2.12 17.08
N ASP A 118 17.88 1.75 16.90
CA ASP A 118 17.37 1.10 15.68
C ASP A 118 15.85 1.33 15.50
N MET A 119 15.40 1.00 14.28
CA MET A 119 13.98 0.85 13.92
C MET A 119 13.45 -0.57 14.15
N GLU A 120 14.25 -1.47 14.66
CA GLU A 120 13.90 -2.89 14.86
C GLU A 120 12.63 -3.06 15.70
N VAL A 121 12.44 -2.23 16.70
CA VAL A 121 11.23 -2.20 17.54
C VAL A 121 9.93 -2.00 16.74
N TYR A 122 10.03 -1.50 15.51
CA TYR A 122 8.88 -1.32 14.61
C TYR A 122 8.83 -2.38 13.50
N SER A 123 9.95 -2.68 12.87
CA SER A 123 9.99 -3.46 11.61
C SER A 123 10.24 -4.94 11.80
N ILE A 124 11.07 -5.31 12.78
CA ILE A 124 11.44 -6.69 13.05
C ILE A 124 10.91 -7.07 14.43
N GLN A 125 10.00 -8.01 14.47
CA GLN A 125 9.38 -8.47 15.72
C GLN A 125 10.00 -9.77 16.18
N THR A 126 10.19 -9.91 17.49
CA THR A 126 10.61 -11.18 18.08
C THR A 126 9.54 -12.25 17.85
N ALA A 127 9.96 -13.41 17.38
CA ALA A 127 9.03 -14.53 17.15
C ALA A 127 8.36 -15.00 18.44
N HIS A 128 7.11 -15.40 18.35
CA HIS A 128 6.33 -15.87 19.50
C HIS A 128 7.02 -16.98 20.28
N GLU A 129 7.63 -17.94 19.60
CA GLU A 129 8.36 -19.04 20.19
C GLU A 129 9.54 -18.57 21.06
N GLN A 130 10.20 -17.50 20.64
CA GLN A 130 11.31 -16.92 21.42
C GLN A 130 10.78 -16.16 22.66
N ILE A 131 9.67 -15.48 22.52
CA ILE A 131 9.01 -14.80 23.66
C ILE A 131 8.59 -15.84 24.68
N ILE A 132 7.87 -16.88 24.27
CA ILE A 132 7.41 -17.95 25.16
C ILE A 132 8.56 -18.62 25.90
N LYS A 133 9.65 -18.91 25.18
CA LYS A 133 10.80 -19.63 25.74
C LYS A 133 11.63 -18.81 26.72
N ASN A 134 11.78 -17.53 26.49
CA ASN A 134 12.80 -16.71 27.17
C ASN A 134 12.24 -15.60 28.05
N THR A 135 10.93 -15.29 27.98
CA THR A 135 10.32 -14.21 28.72
C THR A 135 9.76 -14.72 30.03
N LYS A 136 10.13 -14.07 31.13
CA LYS A 136 9.59 -14.38 32.48
C LYS A 136 8.39 -13.51 32.83
N VAL A 137 8.35 -12.29 32.33
CA VAL A 137 7.25 -11.34 32.53
C VAL A 137 6.96 -10.65 31.22
N LEU A 138 5.72 -10.75 30.76
CA LEU A 138 5.24 -10.07 29.55
C LEU A 138 4.23 -8.99 29.95
N VAL A 139 4.55 -7.74 29.67
CA VAL A 139 3.67 -6.60 29.92
C VAL A 139 2.94 -6.21 28.64
N LEU A 140 1.62 -6.31 28.65
CA LEU A 140 0.75 -5.84 27.57
C LEU A 140 0.26 -4.42 27.88
N TRP A 141 0.94 -3.41 27.35
CA TRP A 141 0.65 -2.01 27.64
C TRP A 141 -0.47 -1.50 26.73
N GLY A 142 -1.72 -1.51 27.22
CA GLY A 142 -2.90 -1.08 26.44
C GLY A 142 -3.18 -1.95 25.21
N ALA A 143 -2.63 -3.16 25.15
CA ALA A 143 -2.73 -4.05 24.00
C ALA A 143 -3.73 -5.16 24.25
N ASP A 144 -4.72 -5.29 23.35
CA ASP A 144 -5.59 -6.46 23.27
C ASP A 144 -5.18 -7.28 22.04
N LEU A 145 -4.36 -8.31 22.26
CA LEU A 145 -3.78 -9.13 21.20
C LEU A 145 -4.85 -9.80 20.35
N TYR A 146 -5.96 -10.21 20.95
CA TYR A 146 -7.04 -10.88 20.22
C TYR A 146 -7.84 -9.96 19.30
N LYS A 147 -7.87 -8.67 19.59
CA LYS A 147 -8.54 -7.67 18.75
C LYS A 147 -7.61 -7.02 17.74
N THR A 148 -6.43 -6.62 18.19
CA THR A 148 -5.54 -5.75 17.41
C THR A 148 -4.49 -6.52 16.60
N ASN A 149 -4.15 -7.73 17.00
CA ASN A 149 -3.07 -8.49 16.39
C ASN A 149 -3.51 -9.90 15.95
N ARG A 150 -4.62 -9.97 15.24
CA ARG A 150 -5.17 -11.25 14.72
C ARG A 150 -4.28 -11.92 13.68
N VAL A 151 -3.48 -11.13 12.98
CA VAL A 151 -2.49 -11.60 12.02
C VAL A 151 -1.18 -10.93 12.42
N GLY A 152 -0.16 -11.72 12.69
CA GLY A 152 1.17 -11.21 12.99
C GLY A 152 1.72 -10.42 11.81
N TYR A 153 1.96 -9.14 11.99
CA TYR A 153 2.39 -8.25 10.93
C TYR A 153 3.77 -8.63 10.37
N SER A 154 4.70 -8.93 11.26
CA SER A 154 6.08 -9.27 10.89
C SER A 154 6.44 -10.75 11.13
N VAL A 155 5.52 -11.54 11.64
CA VAL A 155 5.71 -12.96 11.94
C VAL A 155 4.66 -13.78 11.18
N PRO A 156 4.96 -14.25 9.97
CA PRO A 156 3.97 -14.84 9.05
C PRO A 156 3.64 -16.31 9.33
N ASN A 157 3.88 -16.81 10.53
CA ASN A 157 3.64 -18.21 10.86
C ASN A 157 2.17 -18.56 11.17
N HIS A 158 1.28 -17.59 11.17
CA HIS A 158 -0.16 -17.73 11.44
C HIS A 158 -0.53 -18.37 12.78
N ARG A 159 0.40 -18.41 13.74
CA ARG A 159 0.22 -19.03 15.06
C ARG A 159 -0.04 -18.04 16.19
N CYS A 160 -0.47 -16.84 15.85
CA CYS A 160 -0.68 -15.79 16.86
C CYS A 160 -1.60 -16.21 18.00
N TYR A 161 -2.74 -16.83 17.69
CA TYR A 161 -3.70 -17.25 18.71
C TYR A 161 -3.16 -18.34 19.62
N ASP A 162 -2.47 -19.33 19.07
CA ASP A 162 -1.82 -20.38 19.85
C ASP A 162 -0.80 -19.76 20.84
N ALA A 163 0.01 -18.82 20.34
CA ALA A 163 0.98 -18.13 21.17
C ALA A 163 0.32 -17.30 22.29
N TYR A 164 -0.80 -16.64 22.01
CA TYR A 164 -1.52 -15.86 23.02
C TYR A 164 -2.11 -16.73 24.14
N GLU A 165 -2.52 -17.95 23.82
CA GLU A 165 -2.92 -18.90 24.86
C GLU A 165 -1.72 -19.37 25.70
N GLU A 166 -0.54 -19.53 25.08
CA GLU A 166 0.68 -19.87 25.81
C GLU A 166 1.15 -18.73 26.74
N TYR A 167 0.95 -17.46 26.36
CA TYR A 167 1.32 -16.30 27.20
C TYR A 167 0.51 -16.22 28.50
N LYS A 168 -0.64 -16.90 28.60
CA LYS A 168 -1.47 -16.92 29.81
C LYS A 168 -1.02 -17.95 30.83
N LYS A 169 -0.15 -18.86 30.45
CA LYS A 169 0.37 -19.93 31.34
C LYS A 169 1.56 -19.43 32.17
#